data_7203a0bde6023cd54e7a67ea95c1f9dc
#
_entry.id   7203a0bde6023cd54e7a67ea95c1f9dc
#
_cell.length_a   1.000
_cell.length_b   1.000
_cell.length_c   1.000
_cell.angle_alpha   90.00
_cell.angle_beta   90.00
_cell.angle_gamma   90.00
#
_symmetry.space_group_name_H-M   'P 1'
#
loop_
_entity.id
_entity.type
_entity.pdbx_description
1 polymer ?
#
loop_
_entity_poly.entity_id
_entity_poly.type
_entity_poly.pdbx_seq_one_letter_code
_entity_poly.pdbx_strand_id
1 'polypeptide(L)'
;MRIILSVLLSLTLGLVTLQAQKIEKIGVPELEKILSSPDNVLHVVNFWATWCAPCVTELPYFEKLAKEYKSGDVKFVLVSLDFPSQIDSKLIPFLKKNKITLDVKVMTDLDYDSWIEKVDANWQGNIPSTLFFNNARGVKYFHPSEVTEKELKGIINKYIVVY
;
A
#
# COMPACT_ATOMS: atom_id res chain seq x y z
N MET A 1 19.28 17.79 -62.48
CA MET A 1 18.10 17.04 -62.02
C MET A 1 18.29 16.75 -60.54
N ARG A 2 17.73 17.61 -59.65
CA ARG A 2 17.94 17.58 -58.19
C ARG A 2 16.84 16.72 -57.59
N ILE A 3 17.19 15.59 -57.01
CA ILE A 3 16.28 14.72 -56.26
C ILE A 3 16.22 15.26 -54.84
N ILE A 4 15.06 15.85 -54.46
CA ILE A 4 14.77 16.28 -53.09
C ILE A 4 14.26 15.06 -52.33
N LEU A 5 15.08 14.52 -51.44
CA LEU A 5 14.69 13.43 -50.53
C LEU A 5 13.99 14.02 -49.32
N SER A 6 12.66 14.00 -49.32
CA SER A 6 11.82 14.41 -48.16
C SER A 6 11.88 13.34 -47.09
N VAL A 7 12.61 13.60 -46.03
CA VAL A 7 12.58 12.77 -44.79
C VAL A 7 11.35 13.15 -44.00
N LEU A 8 10.31 12.32 -44.08
CA LEU A 8 9.17 12.38 -43.19
C LEU A 8 9.58 11.84 -41.82
N LEU A 9 9.93 12.77 -40.92
CA LEU A 9 10.16 12.45 -39.50
C LEU A 9 8.77 12.23 -38.82
N SER A 10 8.35 10.99 -38.77
CA SER A 10 7.13 10.58 -38.06
C SER A 10 7.36 10.69 -36.53
N LEU A 11 6.89 11.78 -35.94
CA LEU A 11 6.86 12.01 -34.51
C LEU A 11 5.79 11.10 -33.89
N THR A 12 6.18 9.91 -33.47
CA THR A 12 5.31 9.03 -32.68
C THR A 12 5.20 9.60 -31.28
N LEU A 13 4.15 10.39 -31.06
CA LEU A 13 3.76 10.86 -29.72
C LEU A 13 3.30 9.63 -28.94
N GLY A 14 4.19 9.05 -28.12
CA GLY A 14 3.87 7.98 -27.21
C GLY A 14 2.82 8.49 -26.22
N LEU A 15 1.57 8.07 -26.41
CA LEU A 15 0.49 8.27 -25.43
C LEU A 15 0.89 7.52 -24.17
N VAL A 16 1.48 8.23 -23.21
CA VAL A 16 1.61 7.74 -21.83
C VAL A 16 0.19 7.70 -21.28
N THR A 17 -0.44 6.54 -21.33
CA THR A 17 -1.70 6.30 -20.64
C THR A 17 -1.43 6.42 -19.15
N LEU A 18 -1.82 7.54 -18.57
CA LEU A 18 -1.85 7.72 -17.12
C LEU A 18 -2.91 6.76 -16.57
N GLN A 19 -2.46 5.57 -16.19
CA GLN A 19 -3.35 4.57 -15.61
C GLN A 19 -3.87 5.13 -14.29
N ALA A 20 -5.14 5.47 -14.25
CA ALA A 20 -5.78 5.94 -13.02
C ALA A 20 -5.65 4.81 -11.98
N GLN A 21 -5.04 5.12 -10.83
CA GLN A 21 -4.91 4.17 -9.73
C GLN A 21 -6.33 3.72 -9.33
N LYS A 22 -6.62 2.43 -9.57
CA LYS A 22 -7.91 1.85 -9.22
C LYS A 22 -7.92 1.57 -7.74
N ILE A 23 -8.73 2.33 -6.99
CA ILE A 23 -8.96 2.09 -5.58
C ILE A 23 -9.92 0.91 -5.44
N GLU A 24 -9.47 -0.14 -4.77
CA GLU A 24 -10.30 -1.30 -4.47
C GLU A 24 -10.99 -1.10 -3.11
N LYS A 25 -12.31 -1.26 -3.12
CA LYS A 25 -13.12 -1.30 -1.90
C LYS A 25 -13.10 -2.73 -1.37
N ILE A 26 -12.76 -2.89 -0.10
CA ILE A 26 -12.72 -4.20 0.55
C ILE A 26 -13.63 -4.23 1.77
N GLY A 27 -14.27 -5.37 2.00
CA GLY A 27 -14.94 -5.71 3.24
C GLY A 27 -14.11 -6.70 4.07
N VAL A 28 -14.73 -7.24 5.12
CA VAL A 28 -14.09 -8.24 5.99
C VAL A 28 -13.60 -9.48 5.22
N PRO A 29 -14.37 -10.07 4.27
CA PRO A 29 -13.92 -11.25 3.54
C PRO A 29 -12.66 -11.00 2.69
N GLU A 30 -12.55 -9.82 2.04
CA GLU A 30 -11.38 -9.48 1.24
C GLU A 30 -10.18 -9.18 2.14
N LEU A 31 -10.37 -8.54 3.30
CA LEU A 31 -9.33 -8.36 4.30
C LEU A 31 -8.81 -9.71 4.79
N GLU A 32 -9.67 -10.65 5.18
CA GLU A 32 -9.29 -12.00 5.59
C GLU A 32 -8.51 -12.73 4.49
N LYS A 33 -8.89 -12.55 3.23
CA LYS A 33 -8.15 -13.13 2.09
C LYS A 33 -6.74 -12.55 1.99
N ILE A 34 -6.57 -11.24 2.22
CA ILE A 34 -5.22 -10.62 2.28
C ILE A 34 -4.43 -11.23 3.43
N LEU A 35 -5.00 -11.28 4.64
CA LEU A 35 -4.34 -11.76 5.86
C LEU A 35 -4.01 -13.26 5.83
N SER A 36 -4.74 -14.05 5.04
CA SER A 36 -4.52 -15.48 4.87
C SER A 36 -3.69 -15.87 3.64
N SER A 37 -3.04 -14.90 2.97
CA SER A 37 -2.21 -15.15 1.79
C SER A 37 -1.20 -16.27 2.07
N PRO A 38 -1.16 -17.35 1.24
CA PRO A 38 -0.29 -18.50 1.47
C PRO A 38 1.10 -18.33 0.82
N ASP A 39 1.34 -17.22 0.13
CA ASP A 39 2.60 -16.98 -0.56
C ASP A 39 3.78 -16.80 0.42
N ASN A 40 4.99 -17.09 -0.05
CA ASN A 40 6.21 -16.92 0.75
C ASN A 40 6.80 -15.52 0.57
N VAL A 41 5.98 -14.50 0.77
CA VAL A 41 6.32 -13.08 0.67
C VAL A 41 6.06 -12.42 2.02
N LEU A 42 6.92 -11.46 2.43
CA LEU A 42 6.62 -10.63 3.60
C LEU A 42 5.56 -9.59 3.21
N HIS A 43 4.37 -9.72 3.76
CA HIS A 43 3.31 -8.72 3.62
C HIS A 43 3.49 -7.62 4.67
N VAL A 44 3.41 -6.37 4.22
CA VAL A 44 3.43 -5.16 5.05
C VAL A 44 2.11 -4.44 4.81
N VAL A 45 1.17 -4.59 5.74
CA VAL A 45 -0.17 -4.02 5.65
C VAL A 45 -0.29 -2.87 6.63
N ASN A 46 -0.36 -1.66 6.12
CA ASN A 46 -0.49 -0.44 6.93
C ASN A 46 -1.94 0.05 6.93
N PHE A 47 -2.47 0.30 8.12
CA PHE A 47 -3.80 0.88 8.34
C PHE A 47 -3.67 2.38 8.63
N TRP A 48 -4.32 3.20 7.81
CA TRP A 48 -4.14 4.64 7.78
C TRP A 48 -5.39 5.41 7.33
N ALA A 49 -5.36 6.74 7.36
CA ALA A 49 -6.37 7.58 6.75
C ALA A 49 -5.81 8.95 6.37
N THR A 50 -6.45 9.65 5.43
CA THR A 50 -6.02 10.99 4.98
C THR A 50 -6.13 12.06 6.06
N TRP A 51 -6.99 11.87 7.06
CA TRP A 51 -7.19 12.76 8.21
C TRP A 51 -6.26 12.44 9.40
N CYS A 52 -5.50 11.38 9.33
CA CYS A 52 -4.56 10.96 10.36
C CYS A 52 -3.17 11.58 10.07
N ALA A 53 -2.81 12.64 10.77
CA ALA A 53 -1.56 13.35 10.54
C ALA A 53 -0.29 12.48 10.67
N PRO A 54 -0.10 11.66 11.74
CA PRO A 54 1.06 10.76 11.83
C PRO A 54 1.07 9.72 10.71
N CYS A 55 -0.10 9.19 10.30
CA CYS A 55 -0.18 8.29 9.16
C CYS A 55 0.39 8.92 7.89
N VAL A 56 -0.03 10.15 7.60
CA VAL A 56 0.42 10.89 6.41
C VAL A 56 1.93 11.13 6.44
N THR A 57 2.50 11.33 7.61
CA THR A 57 3.94 11.55 7.79
C THR A 57 4.77 10.32 7.41
N GLU A 58 4.28 9.11 7.69
CA GLU A 58 5.03 7.87 7.43
C GLU A 58 4.86 7.31 6.00
N LEU A 59 3.79 7.66 5.27
CA LEU A 59 3.54 7.13 3.92
C LEU A 59 4.73 7.23 2.96
N PRO A 60 5.52 8.32 2.92
CA PRO A 60 6.70 8.41 2.07
C PRO A 60 7.75 7.33 2.35
N TYR A 61 7.82 6.81 3.58
CA TYR A 61 8.76 5.76 3.95
C TYR A 61 8.37 4.43 3.30
N PHE A 62 7.05 4.11 3.28
CA PHE A 62 6.52 2.92 2.60
C PHE A 62 6.77 3.01 1.09
N GLU A 63 6.49 4.15 0.46
CA GLU A 63 6.76 4.38 -0.97
C GLU A 63 8.25 4.22 -1.33
N LYS A 64 9.14 4.72 -0.47
CA LYS A 64 10.58 4.61 -0.66
C LYS A 64 11.04 3.16 -0.56
N LEU A 65 10.65 2.46 0.52
CA LEU A 65 11.08 1.09 0.77
C LEU A 65 10.47 0.11 -0.25
N ALA A 66 9.26 0.34 -0.73
CA ALA A 66 8.67 -0.47 -1.79
C ALA A 66 9.46 -0.43 -3.10
N LYS A 67 10.22 0.65 -3.35
CA LYS A 67 11.14 0.74 -4.50
C LYS A 67 12.49 0.07 -4.23
N GLU A 68 12.89 -0.03 -2.96
CA GLU A 68 14.15 -0.69 -2.56
C GLU A 68 14.01 -2.22 -2.55
N TYR A 69 12.86 -2.75 -2.13
CA TYR A 69 12.62 -4.19 -2.06
C TYR A 69 11.97 -4.71 -3.35
N LYS A 70 12.37 -5.92 -3.75
CA LYS A 70 11.73 -6.60 -4.89
C LYS A 70 10.32 -7.04 -4.51
N SER A 71 9.36 -6.94 -5.44
CA SER A 71 7.97 -7.34 -5.21
C SER A 71 7.78 -8.83 -4.89
N GLY A 72 8.77 -9.68 -5.21
CA GLY A 72 8.79 -11.09 -4.83
C GLY A 72 9.20 -11.34 -3.37
N ASP A 73 9.80 -10.37 -2.71
CA ASP A 73 10.31 -10.51 -1.35
C ASP A 73 9.40 -9.79 -0.33
N VAL A 74 8.90 -8.59 -0.69
CA VAL A 74 8.02 -7.78 0.17
C VAL A 74 6.85 -7.23 -0.64
N LYS A 75 5.67 -7.31 -0.07
CA LYS A 75 4.43 -6.78 -0.64
C LYS A 75 3.83 -5.75 0.29
N PHE A 76 3.70 -4.52 -0.18
CA PHE A 76 3.10 -3.42 0.57
C PHE A 76 1.63 -3.22 0.17
N VAL A 77 0.76 -3.10 1.17
CA VAL A 77 -0.66 -2.80 1.01
C VAL A 77 -1.03 -1.69 1.99
N LEU A 78 -1.65 -0.64 1.50
CA LEU A 78 -2.16 0.46 2.30
C LEU A 78 -3.68 0.31 2.43
N VAL A 79 -4.17 0.02 3.62
CA VAL A 79 -5.62 -0.08 3.91
C VAL A 79 -6.09 1.24 4.49
N SER A 80 -6.78 2.02 3.67
CA SER A 80 -7.36 3.30 4.09
C SER A 80 -8.65 3.08 4.89
N LEU A 81 -8.77 3.80 6.00
CA LEU A 81 -9.97 3.90 6.83
C LEU A 81 -10.73 5.21 6.56
N ASP A 82 -10.49 5.85 5.41
CA ASP A 82 -11.31 6.96 4.95
C ASP A 82 -12.74 6.48 4.65
N PHE A 83 -13.73 7.33 4.92
CA PHE A 83 -15.12 6.98 4.63
C PHE A 83 -15.32 6.68 3.13
N PRO A 84 -16.02 5.60 2.78
CA PRO A 84 -16.27 5.22 1.37
C PRO A 84 -16.89 6.34 0.53
N SER A 85 -17.68 7.23 1.14
CA SER A 85 -18.27 8.41 0.50
C SER A 85 -17.25 9.50 0.16
N GLN A 86 -16.04 9.45 0.70
CA GLN A 86 -14.98 10.45 0.52
C GLN A 86 -13.87 9.98 -0.43
N ILE A 87 -14.00 8.81 -1.04
CA ILE A 87 -12.99 8.26 -1.94
C ILE A 87 -12.68 9.23 -3.07
N ASP A 88 -13.70 9.66 -3.82
CA ASP A 88 -13.51 10.53 -4.99
C ASP A 88 -13.15 11.97 -4.61
N SER A 89 -13.71 12.47 -3.51
CA SER A 89 -13.55 13.86 -3.10
C SER A 89 -12.31 14.15 -2.27
N LYS A 90 -11.77 13.14 -1.56
CA LYS A 90 -10.61 13.31 -0.67
C LYS A 90 -9.48 12.33 -0.97
N LEU A 91 -9.74 11.02 -0.92
CA LEU A 91 -8.69 10.01 -1.00
C LEU A 91 -7.95 10.06 -2.35
N ILE A 92 -8.66 9.97 -3.47
CA ILE A 92 -8.02 10.00 -4.80
C ILE A 92 -7.21 11.29 -5.03
N PRO A 93 -7.73 12.50 -4.75
CA PRO A 93 -6.92 13.72 -4.83
C PRO A 93 -5.69 13.71 -3.92
N PHE A 94 -5.82 13.16 -2.70
CA PHE A 94 -4.71 13.02 -1.77
C PHE A 94 -3.61 12.12 -2.34
N LEU A 95 -3.96 10.92 -2.82
CA LEU A 95 -3.01 9.97 -3.39
C LEU A 95 -2.24 10.57 -4.57
N LYS A 96 -2.95 11.27 -5.47
CA LYS A 96 -2.34 11.97 -6.61
C LYS A 96 -1.38 13.06 -6.16
N LYS A 97 -1.81 13.92 -5.22
CA LYS A 97 -1.00 15.04 -4.69
C LYS A 97 0.29 14.53 -4.04
N ASN A 98 0.21 13.45 -3.27
CA ASN A 98 1.33 12.88 -2.53
C ASN A 98 2.10 11.81 -3.32
N LYS A 99 1.73 11.56 -4.59
CA LYS A 99 2.38 10.60 -5.49
C LYS A 99 2.44 9.19 -4.89
N ILE A 100 1.37 8.79 -4.20
CA ILE A 100 1.25 7.43 -3.66
C ILE A 100 0.96 6.48 -4.82
N THR A 101 1.81 5.46 -4.99
CA THR A 101 1.76 4.49 -6.09
C THR A 101 1.53 3.06 -5.60
N LEU A 102 1.61 2.86 -4.30
CA LEU A 102 1.37 1.57 -3.66
C LEU A 102 -0.07 1.07 -3.87
N ASP A 103 -0.29 -0.21 -3.63
CA ASP A 103 -1.61 -0.82 -3.65
C ASP A 103 -2.45 -0.28 -2.49
N VAL A 104 -3.46 0.53 -2.81
CA VAL A 104 -4.36 1.15 -1.84
C VAL A 104 -5.72 0.46 -1.89
N LYS A 105 -6.15 -0.05 -0.74
CA LYS A 105 -7.49 -0.57 -0.49
C LYS A 105 -8.24 0.39 0.41
N VAL A 106 -9.58 0.43 0.32
CA VAL A 106 -10.43 1.18 1.25
C VAL A 106 -11.31 0.20 1.99
N MET A 107 -11.20 0.17 3.31
CA MET A 107 -12.10 -0.61 4.15
C MET A 107 -13.49 0.00 4.14
N THR A 108 -14.49 -0.79 3.75
CA THR A 108 -15.88 -0.33 3.63
C THR A 108 -16.75 -0.77 4.79
N ASP A 109 -16.27 -1.73 5.58
CA ASP A 109 -16.95 -2.16 6.79
C ASP A 109 -16.60 -1.21 7.92
N LEU A 110 -17.62 -0.44 8.37
CA LEU A 110 -17.48 0.56 9.42
C LEU A 110 -17.71 -0.01 10.83
N ASP A 111 -18.10 -1.27 10.93
CA ASP A 111 -18.12 -1.99 12.18
C ASP A 111 -16.72 -2.50 12.51
N TYR A 112 -15.91 -1.62 13.08
CA TYR A 112 -14.49 -1.89 13.38
C TYR A 112 -14.32 -3.11 14.31
N ASP A 113 -15.21 -3.31 15.26
CA ASP A 113 -15.16 -4.42 16.22
C ASP A 113 -15.27 -5.78 15.52
N SER A 114 -15.90 -5.83 14.34
CA SER A 114 -16.09 -7.06 13.58
C SER A 114 -14.79 -7.60 12.94
N TRP A 115 -13.73 -6.77 12.79
CA TRP A 115 -12.54 -7.17 12.04
C TRP A 115 -11.19 -6.76 12.63
N ILE A 116 -11.11 -5.78 13.57
CA ILE A 116 -9.80 -5.37 14.12
C ILE A 116 -9.08 -6.52 14.82
N GLU A 117 -9.77 -7.36 15.58
CA GLU A 117 -9.19 -8.53 16.24
C GLU A 117 -8.69 -9.59 15.25
N LYS A 118 -9.23 -9.63 14.03
CA LYS A 118 -8.75 -10.53 12.96
C LYS A 118 -7.38 -10.10 12.45
N VAL A 119 -7.06 -8.81 12.51
CA VAL A 119 -5.73 -8.27 12.19
C VAL A 119 -4.76 -8.60 13.32
N ASP A 120 -5.10 -8.17 14.54
CA ASP A 120 -4.34 -8.53 15.74
C ASP A 120 -5.22 -8.42 16.99
N ALA A 121 -5.17 -9.43 17.87
CA ALA A 121 -5.97 -9.49 19.08
C ALA A 121 -5.70 -8.36 20.08
N ASN A 122 -4.55 -7.68 19.97
CA ASN A 122 -4.19 -6.55 20.84
C ASN A 122 -4.47 -5.20 20.19
N TRP A 123 -4.95 -5.17 18.95
CA TRP A 123 -5.22 -3.91 18.26
C TRP A 123 -6.50 -3.26 18.80
N GLN A 124 -6.40 -2.00 19.20
CA GLN A 124 -7.52 -1.21 19.72
C GLN A 124 -8.12 -0.26 18.65
N GLY A 125 -7.83 -0.50 17.36
CA GLY A 125 -8.33 0.34 16.26
C GLY A 125 -7.60 1.68 16.08
N ASN A 126 -6.53 1.93 16.84
CA ASN A 126 -5.69 3.13 16.66
C ASN A 126 -4.91 3.08 15.34
N ILE A 127 -4.77 4.23 14.69
CA ILE A 127 -3.94 4.39 13.48
C ILE A 127 -2.92 5.53 13.67
N PRO A 128 -1.74 5.44 13.01
CA PRO A 128 -1.33 4.35 12.13
C PRO A 128 -1.02 3.06 12.88
N SER A 129 -1.20 1.94 12.20
CA SER A 129 -0.77 0.62 12.67
C SER A 129 -0.33 -0.22 11.49
N THR A 130 0.67 -1.08 11.68
CA THR A 130 1.21 -1.89 10.59
C THR A 130 1.33 -3.35 11.00
N LEU A 131 0.74 -4.24 10.20
CA LEU A 131 0.92 -5.68 10.33
C LEU A 131 1.97 -6.17 9.34
N PHE A 132 2.94 -6.92 9.85
CA PHE A 132 3.95 -7.64 9.08
C PHE A 132 3.67 -9.13 9.21
N PHE A 133 3.51 -9.83 8.10
CA PHE A 133 3.28 -11.29 8.15
C PHE A 133 3.83 -12.02 6.93
N ASN A 134 4.16 -13.29 7.13
CA ASN A 134 4.43 -14.29 6.09
C ASN A 134 3.91 -15.63 6.62
N ASN A 135 2.73 -16.03 6.14
CA ASN A 135 2.05 -17.22 6.64
C ASN A 135 2.81 -18.51 6.32
N ALA A 136 3.46 -18.58 5.16
CA ALA A 136 4.29 -19.74 4.78
C ALA A 136 5.46 -19.98 5.75
N ARG A 137 5.89 -18.93 6.46
CA ARG A 137 7.02 -18.97 7.41
C ARG A 137 6.59 -18.82 8.87
N GLY A 138 5.29 -18.71 9.14
CA GLY A 138 4.77 -18.49 10.49
C GLY A 138 5.17 -17.15 11.11
N VAL A 139 5.47 -16.14 10.27
CA VAL A 139 5.83 -14.79 10.73
C VAL A 139 4.57 -13.97 10.93
N LYS A 140 4.43 -13.37 12.11
CA LYS A 140 3.44 -12.32 12.39
C LYS A 140 4.03 -11.34 13.40
N TYR A 141 4.00 -10.04 13.06
CA TYR A 141 4.38 -8.96 13.94
C TYR A 141 3.47 -7.76 13.72
N PHE A 142 2.85 -7.27 14.76
CA PHE A 142 1.99 -6.09 14.74
C PHE A 142 2.68 -4.91 15.40
N HIS A 143 2.71 -3.77 14.72
CA HIS A 143 3.24 -2.50 15.22
C HIS A 143 2.09 -1.51 15.39
N PRO A 144 1.71 -1.13 16.65
CA PRO A 144 0.48 -0.40 16.94
C PRO A 144 0.63 1.13 16.91
N SER A 145 1.67 1.68 16.29
CA SER A 145 1.95 3.12 16.26
C SER A 145 2.63 3.53 14.95
N GLU A 146 2.87 4.84 14.79
CA GLU A 146 3.71 5.35 13.70
C GLU A 146 5.10 4.73 13.70
N VAL A 147 5.69 4.61 12.52
CA VAL A 147 7.05 4.11 12.32
C VAL A 147 7.93 5.18 11.69
N THR A 148 9.18 5.24 12.10
CA THR A 148 10.23 5.95 11.35
C THR A 148 10.71 5.09 10.18
N GLU A 149 11.33 5.71 9.16
CA GLU A 149 11.93 4.97 8.03
C GLU A 149 12.91 3.91 8.52
N LYS A 150 13.74 4.25 9.52
CA LYS A 150 14.75 3.35 10.10
C LYS A 150 14.11 2.13 10.77
N GLU A 151 13.04 2.34 11.53
CA GLU A 151 12.31 1.27 12.21
C GLU A 151 11.62 0.38 11.19
N LEU A 152 10.88 0.96 10.23
CA LEU A 152 10.21 0.21 9.17
C LEU A 152 11.20 -0.69 8.41
N LYS A 153 12.34 -0.14 7.99
CA LYS A 153 13.42 -0.89 7.33
C LYS A 153 14.01 -1.98 8.22
N GLY A 154 14.21 -1.68 9.51
CA GLY A 154 14.72 -2.64 10.49
C GLY A 154 13.77 -3.81 10.70
N ILE A 155 12.46 -3.56 10.78
CA ILE A 155 11.44 -4.60 10.93
C ILE A 155 11.39 -5.46 9.66
N ILE A 156 11.35 -4.85 8.48
CA ILE A 156 11.35 -5.58 7.20
C ILE A 156 12.59 -6.48 7.11
N ASN A 157 13.78 -5.94 7.34
CA ASN A 157 15.03 -6.70 7.27
C ASN A 157 15.07 -7.88 8.26
N LYS A 158 14.47 -7.72 9.44
CA LYS A 158 14.37 -8.80 10.44
C LYS A 158 13.54 -9.98 9.94
N TYR A 159 12.46 -9.71 9.19
CA TYR A 159 11.49 -10.73 8.80
C TYR A 159 11.59 -11.19 7.34
N ILE A 160 12.32 -10.43 6.49
CA ILE A 160 12.56 -10.81 5.09
C ILE A 160 13.65 -11.89 4.96
N VAL A 161 14.48 -12.11 5.98
CA VAL A 161 15.66 -12.99 5.91
C VAL A 161 15.29 -14.33 5.28
N VAL A 162 15.78 -14.50 4.06
CA VAL A 162 15.75 -15.74 3.29
C VAL A 162 16.95 -16.56 3.74
N TYR A 163 16.69 -17.73 4.31
CA TYR A 163 17.72 -18.77 4.46
C TYR A 163 17.62 -19.70 3.26
#